data_368d21ddb400edec20c23f476704cf20
#
_entry.id   368d21ddb400edec20c23f476704cf20
#
_cell.length_a   1.000
_cell.length_b   1.000
_cell.length_c   1.000
_cell.angle_alpha   90.00
_cell.angle_beta   90.00
_cell.angle_gamma   90.00
#
_symmetry.space_group_name_H-M   'P 1'
#
loop_
_entity.id
_entity.type
_entity.pdbx_description
1 polymer ?
#
loop_
_entity_poly.entity_id
_entity_poly.type
_entity_poly.pdbx_seq_one_letter_code
_entity_poly.pdbx_strand_id
1 'polypeptide(L)'
;MSSRFDEIIDRYHTMCEKYDGIARTGRPSDTIPLWVADMDFRSPDCVREALHRLADHGIFGYTDAGKEYFAPIRGWFQERFGWEPKQEWLICTPGV
;
A
#
# COMPACT_ATOMS: atom_id res chain seq x y z
N MET A 1 -22.04 -10.52 11.91
CA MET A 1 -21.50 -9.20 11.50
C MET A 1 -20.65 -9.42 10.26
N SER A 2 -20.92 -8.72 9.17
CA SER A 2 -20.07 -8.80 7.97
C SER A 2 -18.73 -8.10 8.29
N SER A 3 -17.62 -8.74 7.97
CA SER A 3 -16.28 -8.16 8.08
C SER A 3 -16.04 -7.23 6.90
N ARG A 4 -15.24 -6.18 7.09
CA ARG A 4 -14.76 -5.35 5.97
C ARG A 4 -13.99 -6.15 4.91
N PHE A 5 -13.53 -7.35 5.26
CA PHE A 5 -12.85 -8.26 4.34
C PHE A 5 -13.82 -9.11 3.50
N ASP A 6 -15.13 -9.05 3.79
CA ASP A 6 -16.16 -9.72 2.99
C ASP A 6 -16.66 -8.85 1.83
N GLU A 7 -16.21 -7.57 1.77
CA GLU A 7 -16.56 -6.65 0.68
C GLU A 7 -15.91 -7.10 -0.62
N ILE A 8 -16.74 -7.38 -1.64
CA ILE A 8 -16.25 -7.68 -2.98
C ILE A 8 -16.03 -6.35 -3.71
N ILE A 9 -14.79 -6.08 -4.10
CA ILE A 9 -14.41 -4.87 -4.81
C ILE A 9 -14.10 -5.24 -6.25
N ASP A 10 -14.87 -4.68 -7.20
CA ASP A 10 -14.57 -4.83 -8.62
C ASP A 10 -13.31 -4.03 -8.96
N ARG A 11 -12.32 -4.72 -9.50
CA ARG A 11 -11.03 -4.17 -9.88
C ARG A 11 -10.79 -4.18 -11.40
N TYR A 12 -11.77 -4.63 -12.19
CA TYR A 12 -11.69 -4.54 -13.64
C TYR A 12 -11.84 -3.10 -14.11
N HIS A 13 -11.23 -2.76 -15.22
CA HIS A 13 -11.26 -1.41 -15.82
C HIS A 13 -10.67 -0.30 -14.95
N THR A 14 -9.78 -0.66 -14.03
CA THR A 14 -9.06 0.28 -13.14
C THR A 14 -7.58 0.43 -13.51
N MET A 15 -7.16 -0.13 -14.63
CA MET A 15 -5.75 -0.31 -15.03
C MET A 15 -4.98 -1.22 -14.07
N CYS A 16 -5.70 -2.06 -13.33
CA CYS A 16 -5.09 -3.01 -12.41
C CYS A 16 -4.41 -4.14 -13.18
N GLU A 17 -3.09 -4.28 -13.04
CA GLU A 17 -2.32 -5.32 -13.74
C GLU A 17 -2.82 -6.72 -13.43
N LYS A 18 -3.21 -6.97 -12.18
CA LYS A 18 -3.69 -8.29 -11.74
C LYS A 18 -4.93 -8.76 -12.49
N TYR A 19 -5.90 -7.86 -12.76
CA TYR A 19 -7.16 -8.19 -13.40
C TYR A 19 -7.18 -7.79 -14.88
N ASP A 20 -6.88 -6.54 -15.19
CA ASP A 20 -6.94 -6.06 -16.59
C ASP A 20 -5.80 -6.65 -17.44
N GLY A 21 -4.71 -7.08 -16.80
CA GLY A 21 -3.62 -7.78 -17.46
C GLY A 21 -3.97 -9.16 -18.00
N ILE A 22 -5.00 -9.83 -17.48
CA ILE A 22 -5.43 -11.17 -17.93
C ILE A 22 -5.72 -11.18 -19.43
N ALA A 23 -6.39 -10.14 -19.95
CA ALA A 23 -6.70 -10.04 -21.36
C ALA A 23 -5.46 -10.10 -22.27
N ARG A 24 -4.32 -9.60 -21.81
CA ARG A 24 -3.05 -9.63 -22.54
C ARG A 24 -2.39 -11.01 -22.54
N THR A 25 -2.79 -11.88 -21.62
CA THR A 25 -2.20 -13.24 -21.51
C THR A 25 -2.88 -14.27 -22.41
N GLY A 26 -3.98 -13.92 -23.08
CA GLY A 26 -4.80 -14.85 -23.89
C GLY A 26 -5.54 -15.90 -23.06
N ARG A 27 -5.65 -15.73 -21.77
CA ARG A 27 -6.39 -16.62 -20.87
C ARG A 27 -7.88 -16.29 -20.84
N PRO A 28 -8.75 -17.25 -20.46
CA PRO A 28 -10.18 -16.97 -20.28
C PRO A 28 -10.43 -15.85 -19.27
N SER A 29 -11.48 -15.06 -19.52
CA SER A 29 -11.83 -13.90 -18.69
C SER A 29 -12.28 -14.26 -17.27
N ASP A 30 -12.68 -15.50 -17.03
CA ASP A 30 -13.05 -16.05 -15.72
C ASP A 30 -11.87 -16.63 -14.93
N THR A 31 -10.65 -16.45 -15.45
CA THR A 31 -9.43 -16.88 -14.76
C THR A 31 -9.26 -16.15 -13.42
N ILE A 32 -9.10 -16.90 -12.34
CA ILE A 32 -8.79 -16.36 -11.01
C ILE A 32 -7.33 -15.89 -10.97
N PRO A 33 -7.05 -14.60 -10.80
CA PRO A 33 -5.71 -14.06 -10.84
C PRO A 33 -4.96 -14.29 -9.52
N LEU A 34 -3.96 -15.15 -9.51
CA LEU A 34 -3.07 -15.43 -8.37
C LEU A 34 -1.60 -15.10 -8.66
N TRP A 35 -1.34 -14.28 -9.67
CA TRP A 35 0.01 -14.03 -10.21
C TRP A 35 0.64 -12.71 -9.76
N VAL A 36 -0.17 -11.71 -9.39
CA VAL A 36 0.31 -10.46 -8.80
C VAL A 36 0.00 -10.48 -7.30
N ALA A 37 0.99 -10.18 -6.49
CA ALA A 37 0.92 -10.28 -5.02
C ALA A 37 0.24 -9.07 -4.34
N ASP A 38 -0.60 -8.32 -5.04
CA ASP A 38 -1.42 -7.28 -4.44
C ASP A 38 -2.71 -7.84 -3.81
N MET A 39 -3.15 -7.26 -2.73
CA MET A 39 -4.35 -7.69 -2.01
C MET A 39 -5.61 -7.06 -2.63
N ASP A 40 -6.73 -7.79 -2.53
CA ASP A 40 -8.05 -7.35 -3.01
C ASP A 40 -8.88 -6.64 -1.93
N PHE A 41 -8.26 -6.31 -0.81
CA PHE A 41 -8.89 -5.58 0.29
C PHE A 41 -8.55 -4.09 0.23
N ARG A 42 -9.49 -3.25 0.66
CA ARG A 42 -9.22 -1.81 0.83
C ARG A 42 -8.08 -1.60 1.83
N SER A 43 -7.21 -0.66 1.51
CA SER A 43 -6.23 -0.16 2.48
C SER A 43 -6.93 0.39 3.72
N PRO A 44 -6.30 0.32 4.92
CA PRO A 44 -6.85 0.90 6.14
C PRO A 44 -7.27 2.36 5.95
N ASP A 45 -8.35 2.76 6.64
CA ASP A 45 -8.92 4.11 6.49
C ASP A 45 -7.90 5.20 6.82
N CYS A 46 -7.06 5.01 7.85
CA CYS A 46 -6.01 5.96 8.20
C CYS A 46 -5.01 6.22 7.05
N VAL A 47 -4.71 5.20 6.23
CA VAL A 47 -3.85 5.35 5.04
C VAL A 47 -4.57 6.15 3.96
N ARG A 48 -5.83 5.82 3.69
CA ARG A 48 -6.64 6.50 2.68
C ARG A 48 -6.86 7.98 3.05
N GLU A 49 -7.17 8.25 4.31
CA GLU A 49 -7.32 9.61 4.84
C GLU A 49 -6.02 10.43 4.72
N ALA A 50 -4.86 9.81 4.96
CA ALA A 50 -3.58 10.48 4.78
C ALA A 50 -3.36 10.87 3.31
N LEU A 51 -3.69 9.98 2.37
CA LEU A 51 -3.60 10.27 0.93
C LEU A 51 -4.61 11.36 0.50
N HIS A 52 -5.83 11.36 1.04
CA HIS A 52 -6.81 12.41 0.78
C HIS A 52 -6.30 13.76 1.25
N ARG A 53 -5.77 13.86 2.47
CA ARG A 53 -5.20 15.13 2.97
C ARG A 53 -4.08 15.65 2.06
N LEU A 54 -3.24 14.76 1.54
CA LEU A 54 -2.17 15.15 0.62
C LEU A 54 -2.74 15.64 -0.71
N ALA A 55 -3.75 14.96 -1.26
CA ALA A 55 -4.42 15.36 -2.49
C ALA A 55 -5.14 16.69 -2.35
N ASP A 56 -5.83 16.93 -1.23
CA ASP A 56 -6.53 18.19 -0.93
C ASP A 56 -5.56 19.35 -0.76
N HIS A 57 -4.37 19.10 -0.22
CA HIS A 57 -3.30 20.11 -0.16
C HIS A 57 -2.86 20.57 -1.56
N GLY A 58 -2.82 19.66 -2.55
CA GLY A 58 -2.70 19.95 -3.97
C GLY A 58 -1.32 20.43 -4.45
N ILE A 59 -0.31 20.50 -3.58
CA ILE A 59 1.05 20.91 -3.95
C ILE A 59 1.98 19.72 -3.73
N PHE A 60 2.46 19.15 -4.82
CA PHE A 60 3.30 17.96 -4.85
C PHE A 60 4.75 18.35 -5.14
N GLY A 61 5.48 18.69 -4.08
CA GLY A 61 6.89 19.04 -4.14
C GLY A 61 7.79 17.88 -3.71
N TYR A 62 9.06 18.18 -3.54
CA TYR A 62 10.00 17.25 -2.92
C TYR A 62 9.69 17.09 -1.43
N THR A 63 9.63 15.84 -0.96
CA THR A 63 9.35 15.51 0.43
C THR A 63 10.62 15.05 1.13
N ASP A 64 10.89 15.59 2.30
CA ASP A 64 11.96 15.12 3.17
C ASP A 64 11.47 14.01 4.09
N ALA A 65 12.23 12.92 4.17
CA ALA A 65 12.01 11.83 5.10
C ALA A 65 12.60 12.19 6.49
N GLY A 66 11.95 13.13 7.17
CA GLY A 66 12.37 13.63 8.48
C GLY A 66 12.06 12.69 9.65
N LYS A 67 12.18 13.22 10.87
CA LYS A 67 11.95 12.46 12.12
C LYS A 67 10.56 11.82 12.17
N GLU A 68 9.53 12.51 11.65
CA GLU A 68 8.15 12.02 11.65
C GLU A 68 7.97 10.79 10.76
N TYR A 69 8.80 10.63 9.75
CA TYR A 69 8.81 9.44 8.90
C TYR A 69 9.48 8.24 9.61
N PHE A 70 10.60 8.46 10.28
CA PHE A 70 11.37 7.39 10.89
C PHE A 70 10.85 6.96 12.28
N ALA A 71 10.18 7.83 13.02
CA ALA A 71 9.70 7.52 14.37
C ALA A 71 8.71 6.34 14.41
N PRO A 72 7.68 6.26 13.53
CA PRO A 72 6.78 5.10 13.48
C PRO A 72 7.50 3.79 13.13
N ILE A 73 8.49 3.84 12.24
CA ILE A 73 9.29 2.67 11.86
C ILE A 73 10.04 2.13 13.08
N ARG A 74 10.73 3.00 13.81
CA ARG A 74 11.45 2.62 15.03
C ARG A 74 10.50 2.05 16.09
N GLY A 75 9.35 2.70 16.29
CA GLY A 75 8.31 2.24 17.21
C GLY A 75 7.80 0.85 16.88
N TRP A 76 7.57 0.56 15.60
CA TRP A 76 7.17 -0.76 15.13
C TRP A 76 8.21 -1.84 15.45
N PHE A 77 9.49 -1.57 15.18
CA PHE A 77 10.56 -2.52 15.48
C PHE A 77 10.70 -2.75 16.98
N GLN A 78 10.59 -1.69 17.80
CA GLN A 78 10.62 -1.81 19.24
C GLN A 78 9.46 -2.65 19.78
N GLU A 79 8.23 -2.38 19.31
CA GLU A 79 7.04 -3.08 19.77
C GLU A 79 7.05 -4.56 19.38
N ARG A 80 7.44 -4.87 18.12
CA ARG A 80 7.32 -6.22 17.56
C ARG A 80 8.52 -7.11 17.88
N PHE A 81 9.69 -6.55 18.00
CA PHE A 81 10.95 -7.29 18.10
C PHE A 81 11.80 -6.92 19.30
N GLY A 82 11.35 -5.99 20.15
CA GLY A 82 12.15 -5.50 21.30
C GLY A 82 13.45 -4.80 20.89
N TRP A 83 13.53 -4.33 19.65
CA TRP A 83 14.71 -3.69 19.10
C TRP A 83 14.42 -2.30 18.57
N GLU A 84 15.16 -1.30 19.03
CA GLU A 84 15.02 0.07 18.56
C GLU A 84 16.20 0.44 17.65
N PRO A 85 16.02 0.47 16.31
CA PRO A 85 17.08 0.88 15.40
C PRO A 85 17.39 2.36 15.58
N LYS A 86 18.66 2.74 15.49
CA LYS A 86 19.04 4.14 15.44
C LYS A 86 18.59 4.75 14.10
N GLN A 87 18.18 6.02 14.12
CA GLN A 87 17.71 6.70 12.92
C GLN A 87 18.78 6.71 11.80
N GLU A 88 20.03 6.86 12.16
CA GLU A 88 21.18 6.86 11.23
C GLU A 88 21.40 5.53 10.49
N TRP A 89 20.75 4.46 10.95
CA TRP A 89 20.79 3.14 10.29
C TRP A 89 19.65 2.95 9.26
N LEU A 90 18.72 3.90 9.22
CA LEU A 90 17.55 3.82 8.33
C LEU A 90 17.81 4.62 7.06
N ILE A 91 17.72 3.95 5.92
CA ILE A 91 17.89 4.54 4.60
C ILE A 91 16.60 4.35 3.83
N CYS A 92 16.10 5.43 3.24
CA CYS A 92 14.93 5.40 2.37
C CYS A 92 15.39 5.11 0.93
N THR A 93 14.82 4.06 0.32
CA THR A 93 15.07 3.72 -1.08
C THR A 93 13.76 3.75 -1.88
N PRO A 94 13.80 4.06 -3.18
CA PRO A 94 12.60 4.11 -4.04
C PRO A 94 12.17 2.69 -4.48
N GLY A 95 11.78 1.85 -3.53
CA GLY A 95 11.39 0.47 -3.79
C GLY A 95 12.43 -0.56 -3.35
N VAL A 96 12.15 -1.82 -3.67
CA VAL A 96 12.96 -2.98 -3.28
C VAL A 96 13.62 -3.58 -4.52
#